data_ec82df184664ea5dfab889ffd44b7479
#
_entry.id   ec82df184664ea5dfab889ffd44b7479
#
_cell.length_a   1.000
_cell.length_b   1.000
_cell.length_c   1.000
_cell.angle_alpha   90.00
_cell.angle_beta   90.00
_cell.angle_gamma   90.00
#
_symmetry.space_group_name_H-M   'P 1'
#
loop_
_entity.id
_entity.type
_entity.pdbx_description
1 polymer ?
#
loop_
_entity_poly.entity_id
_entity_poly.type
_entity_poly.pdbx_seq_one_letter_code
_entity_poly.pdbx_strand_id
1 'polypeptide(L)'
;MFYYNIKKCDIKIIDFGSAMSDEENITGLINTRQYRAPEVILQCCCIDNKTDMWSIGCILYELYTGDLLFPTHDDEEQLFFMEKSCGYFPDWMVKNAYYNNLFNLFEKCHIDNKYKLNIVKCKNPDRIKQSLIYQDKIGGFAHPSHKIFDDFVKYILNIDPKKRPSASEALKHDFFNCNFQNLI
;
A
#
# COMPACT_ATOMS: atom_id res chain seq x y z
N MET A 1 3.45 -32.58 0.89
CA MET A 1 3.78 -32.34 -0.54
C MET A 1 2.47 -32.00 -1.23
N PHE A 2 2.19 -30.72 -1.48
CA PHE A 2 0.94 -30.30 -2.12
C PHE A 2 1.21 -30.19 -3.62
N TYR A 3 0.60 -31.04 -4.42
CA TYR A 3 0.57 -30.89 -5.87
C TYR A 3 -0.46 -29.83 -6.24
N TYR A 4 -0.01 -28.62 -6.57
CA TYR A 4 -0.87 -27.62 -7.18
C TYR A 4 -1.03 -27.94 -8.66
N ASN A 5 -2.26 -28.17 -9.08
CA ASN A 5 -2.58 -28.24 -10.50
C ASN A 5 -2.64 -26.79 -11.02
N ILE A 6 -1.51 -26.33 -11.58
CA ILE A 6 -1.28 -24.95 -12.04
C ILE A 6 -2.27 -24.51 -13.16
N LYS A 7 -3.11 -25.43 -13.67
CA LYS A 7 -4.02 -25.14 -14.79
C LYS A 7 -5.30 -24.38 -14.41
N LYS A 8 -5.66 -24.24 -13.13
CA LYS A 8 -6.78 -23.41 -12.65
C LYS A 8 -6.47 -22.96 -11.22
N CYS A 9 -6.01 -21.73 -11.05
CA CYS A 9 -5.97 -21.08 -9.75
C CYS A 9 -7.34 -20.45 -9.45
N ASP A 10 -8.32 -21.27 -9.05
CA ASP A 10 -9.60 -20.75 -8.57
C ASP A 10 -9.38 -20.24 -7.15
N ILE A 11 -9.49 -18.92 -6.95
CA ILE A 11 -9.48 -18.29 -5.61
C ILE A 11 -10.92 -17.98 -5.21
N LYS A 12 -11.17 -18.08 -3.90
CA LYS A 12 -12.43 -17.67 -3.27
C LYS A 12 -12.15 -16.67 -2.19
N ILE A 13 -12.95 -15.62 -2.14
CA ILE A 13 -12.94 -14.66 -1.04
C ILE A 13 -13.69 -15.30 0.11
N ILE A 14 -13.09 -15.26 1.31
CA ILE A 14 -13.64 -15.83 2.55
C ILE A 14 -13.57 -14.79 3.66
N ASP A 15 -14.27 -15.04 4.76
CA ASP A 15 -14.23 -14.23 6.00
C ASP A 15 -14.77 -12.82 5.79
N PHE A 16 -16.08 -12.74 5.60
CA PHE A 16 -16.80 -11.46 5.48
C PHE A 16 -17.17 -10.83 6.84
N GLY A 17 -16.62 -11.32 7.97
CA GLY A 17 -16.94 -10.84 9.30
C GLY A 17 -16.61 -9.37 9.56
N SER A 18 -15.70 -8.80 8.77
CA SER A 18 -15.34 -7.37 8.81
C SER A 18 -15.73 -6.62 7.54
N ALA A 19 -16.53 -7.24 6.66
CA ALA A 19 -17.03 -6.56 5.46
C ALA A 19 -18.06 -5.50 5.88
N MET A 20 -18.01 -4.35 5.22
CA MET A 20 -18.86 -3.20 5.48
C MET A 20 -19.54 -2.75 4.20
N SER A 21 -20.74 -2.22 4.31
CA SER A 21 -21.48 -1.61 3.21
C SER A 21 -20.96 -0.19 2.94
N ASP A 22 -21.01 0.28 1.69
CA ASP A 22 -20.68 1.66 1.32
C ASP A 22 -21.59 2.70 2.00
N GLU A 23 -22.75 2.28 2.53
CA GLU A 23 -23.70 3.13 3.25
C GLU A 23 -23.33 3.30 4.74
N GLU A 24 -22.41 2.48 5.26
CA GLU A 24 -22.00 2.54 6.66
C GLU A 24 -20.94 3.61 6.86
N ASN A 25 -21.11 4.44 7.88
CA ASN A 25 -20.07 5.35 8.34
C ASN A 25 -18.97 4.54 9.01
N ILE A 26 -17.91 4.23 8.26
CA ILE A 26 -16.77 3.49 8.77
C ILE A 26 -16.00 4.40 9.71
N THR A 27 -16.05 4.08 11.01
CA THR A 27 -15.31 4.78 12.05
C THR A 27 -14.30 3.83 12.69
N GLY A 28 -13.06 4.30 12.87
CA GLY A 28 -12.01 3.56 13.53
C GLY A 28 -11.06 2.81 12.58
N LEU A 29 -10.18 2.02 13.18
CA LEU A 29 -9.15 1.27 12.45
C LEU A 29 -9.73 -0.04 11.94
N ILE A 30 -9.86 -0.16 10.64
CA ILE A 30 -10.23 -1.38 9.93
C ILE A 30 -8.99 -2.05 9.34
N ASN A 31 -9.13 -3.26 8.82
CA ASN A 31 -8.11 -4.07 8.17
C ASN A 31 -6.96 -4.51 9.11
N THR A 32 -6.37 -5.64 8.80
CA THR A 32 -5.12 -6.08 9.45
C THR A 32 -4.03 -5.05 9.18
N ARG A 33 -3.26 -4.68 10.22
CA ARG A 33 -2.30 -3.57 10.16
C ARG A 33 -1.40 -3.60 8.94
N GLN A 34 -0.78 -4.73 8.64
CA GLN A 34 0.21 -4.86 7.55
C GLN A 34 -0.36 -4.55 6.16
N TYR A 35 -1.68 -4.62 6.01
CA TYR A 35 -2.40 -4.36 4.76
C TYR A 35 -3.27 -3.10 4.84
N ARG A 36 -3.23 -2.36 5.97
CA ARG A 36 -4.04 -1.18 6.23
C ARG A 36 -3.60 -0.01 5.37
N ALA A 37 -4.56 0.64 4.72
CA ALA A 37 -4.30 1.78 3.85
C ALA A 37 -3.96 3.07 4.64
N PRO A 38 -3.21 4.01 4.04
CA PRO A 38 -2.79 5.24 4.70
C PRO A 38 -3.94 6.12 5.16
N GLU A 39 -5.03 6.22 4.39
CA GLU A 39 -6.23 6.98 4.77
C GLU A 39 -6.93 6.42 6.01
N VAL A 40 -6.84 5.10 6.23
CA VAL A 40 -7.40 4.44 7.42
C VAL A 40 -6.59 4.79 8.66
N ILE A 41 -5.25 4.80 8.55
CA ILE A 41 -4.36 5.17 9.65
C ILE A 41 -4.54 6.65 9.99
N LEU A 42 -4.49 7.51 8.97
CA LEU A 42 -4.58 8.95 9.13
C LEU A 42 -6.01 9.42 9.45
N GLN A 43 -7.04 8.60 9.19
CA GLN A 43 -8.45 8.96 9.32
C GLN A 43 -8.77 10.32 8.67
N CYS A 44 -8.18 10.56 7.51
CA CYS A 44 -8.16 11.86 6.86
C CYS A 44 -9.30 12.09 5.85
N CYS A 45 -10.07 11.05 5.53
CA CYS A 45 -11.24 11.11 4.63
C CYS A 45 -12.15 9.90 4.87
N CYS A 46 -13.31 9.91 4.21
CA CYS A 46 -14.18 8.75 4.15
C CYS A 46 -13.43 7.57 3.51
N ILE A 47 -13.63 6.39 4.08
CA ILE A 47 -13.07 5.14 3.58
C ILE A 47 -14.00 4.63 2.48
N ASP A 48 -13.43 4.20 1.37
CA ASP A 48 -14.15 3.63 0.24
C ASP A 48 -13.51 2.30 -0.23
N ASN A 49 -14.05 1.70 -1.28
CA ASN A 49 -13.56 0.44 -1.84
C ASN A 49 -12.12 0.48 -2.39
N LYS A 50 -11.52 1.67 -2.55
CA LYS A 50 -10.10 1.80 -2.94
C LYS A 50 -9.15 1.43 -1.82
N THR A 51 -9.64 1.39 -0.58
CA THR A 51 -8.89 0.85 0.57
C THR A 51 -8.53 -0.62 0.36
N ASP A 52 -9.43 -1.42 -0.22
CA ASP A 52 -9.17 -2.81 -0.56
C ASP A 52 -8.12 -2.94 -1.68
N MET A 53 -8.07 -1.99 -2.60
CA MET A 53 -7.03 -1.96 -3.64
C MET A 53 -5.64 -1.80 -3.05
N TRP A 54 -5.48 -1.00 -2.00
CA TRP A 54 -4.21 -0.92 -1.27
C TRP A 54 -3.83 -2.27 -0.65
N SER A 55 -4.79 -2.92 0.03
CA SER A 55 -4.58 -4.25 0.63
C SER A 55 -4.17 -5.28 -0.42
N ILE A 56 -4.79 -5.26 -1.61
CA ILE A 56 -4.41 -6.11 -2.75
C ILE A 56 -2.97 -5.82 -3.17
N GLY A 57 -2.55 -4.57 -3.23
CA GLY A 57 -1.17 -4.20 -3.55
C GLY A 57 -0.15 -4.78 -2.59
N CYS A 58 -0.45 -4.75 -1.29
CA CYS A 58 0.38 -5.37 -0.27
C CYS A 58 0.45 -6.90 -0.43
N ILE A 59 -0.68 -7.55 -0.71
CA ILE A 59 -0.76 -9.00 -0.94
C ILE A 59 0.03 -9.40 -2.19
N LEU A 60 -0.08 -8.65 -3.28
CA LEU A 60 0.68 -8.94 -4.51
C LEU A 60 2.19 -8.85 -4.29
N TYR A 61 2.63 -7.85 -3.53
CA TYR A 61 4.03 -7.75 -3.14
C TYR A 61 4.48 -8.97 -2.33
N GLU A 62 3.69 -9.37 -1.32
CA GLU A 62 4.00 -10.52 -0.47
C GLU A 62 4.01 -11.84 -1.25
N LEU A 63 3.05 -12.06 -2.15
CA LEU A 63 3.02 -13.24 -3.02
C LEU A 63 4.25 -13.31 -3.93
N TYR A 64 4.76 -12.17 -4.36
CA TYR A 64 5.91 -12.10 -5.26
C TYR A 64 7.25 -12.26 -4.54
N THR A 65 7.40 -11.67 -3.34
CA THR A 65 8.68 -11.62 -2.62
C THR A 65 8.79 -12.66 -1.50
N GLY A 66 7.65 -13.16 -0.99
CA GLY A 66 7.58 -13.98 0.22
C GLY A 66 7.64 -13.17 1.52
N ASP A 67 7.74 -11.84 1.45
CA ASP A 67 7.89 -10.96 2.61
C ASP A 67 6.76 -9.93 2.67
N LEU A 68 6.36 -9.55 3.88
CA LEU A 68 5.43 -8.45 4.09
C LEU A 68 6.03 -7.13 3.54
N LEU A 69 5.20 -6.34 2.84
CA LEU A 69 5.61 -5.00 2.39
C LEU A 69 5.85 -4.07 3.57
N PHE A 70 4.96 -4.12 4.57
CA PHE A 70 5.02 -3.30 5.77
C PHE A 70 5.08 -4.17 7.04
N PRO A 71 6.25 -4.74 7.39
CA PRO A 71 6.42 -5.59 8.57
C PRO A 71 6.51 -4.74 9.85
N THR A 72 5.43 -4.03 10.21
CA THR A 72 5.40 -3.00 11.26
C THR A 72 4.67 -3.46 12.52
N HIS A 73 5.02 -2.87 13.67
CA HIS A 73 4.45 -3.18 14.97
C HIS A 73 3.38 -2.18 15.42
N ASP A 74 3.41 -0.95 14.90
CA ASP A 74 2.42 0.08 15.16
C ASP A 74 2.11 0.91 13.91
N ASP A 75 1.05 1.72 13.98
CA ASP A 75 0.55 2.50 12.86
C ASP A 75 1.48 3.69 12.54
N GLU A 76 2.17 4.24 13.53
CA GLU A 76 3.14 5.32 13.33
C GLU A 76 4.32 4.81 12.50
N GLU A 77 4.92 3.67 12.90
CA GLU A 77 5.99 3.02 12.16
C GLU A 77 5.56 2.72 10.71
N GLN A 78 4.30 2.29 10.52
CA GLN A 78 3.77 1.96 9.20
C GLN A 78 3.74 3.18 8.27
N LEU A 79 3.38 4.36 8.76
CA LEU A 79 3.41 5.59 7.96
C LEU A 79 4.83 5.88 7.44
N PHE A 80 5.87 5.68 8.25
CA PHE A 80 7.26 5.86 7.82
C PHE A 80 7.67 4.87 6.73
N PHE A 81 7.25 3.60 6.83
CA PHE A 81 7.49 2.61 5.78
C PHE A 81 6.74 2.97 4.49
N MET A 82 5.49 3.46 4.60
CA MET A 82 4.70 3.89 3.44
C MET A 82 5.37 5.06 2.72
N GLU A 83 5.80 6.10 3.46
CA GLU A 83 6.49 7.24 2.84
C GLU A 83 7.78 6.80 2.15
N LYS A 84 8.55 5.93 2.79
CA LYS A 84 9.81 5.42 2.24
C LYS A 84 9.59 4.59 0.97
N SER A 85 8.52 3.80 0.90
CA SER A 85 8.27 2.86 -0.20
C SER A 85 7.45 3.46 -1.34
N CYS A 86 6.46 4.30 -1.02
CA CYS A 86 5.45 4.76 -1.97
C CYS A 86 5.51 6.29 -2.23
N GLY A 87 6.37 7.01 -1.48
CA GLY A 87 6.54 8.46 -1.63
C GLY A 87 5.76 9.29 -0.62
N TYR A 88 5.76 10.61 -0.81
CA TYR A 88 5.21 11.55 0.16
C TYR A 88 3.69 11.53 0.23
N PHE A 89 3.19 11.77 1.45
CA PHE A 89 1.76 11.98 1.66
C PHE A 89 1.33 13.31 1.04
N PRO A 90 0.19 13.34 0.32
CA PRO A 90 -0.38 14.59 -0.17
C PRO A 90 -0.70 15.55 0.98
N ASP A 91 -0.47 16.84 0.78
CA ASP A 91 -0.70 17.88 1.78
C ASP A 91 -2.12 17.84 2.37
N TRP A 92 -3.13 17.52 1.54
CA TRP A 92 -4.51 17.44 2.00
C TRP A 92 -4.74 16.30 3.01
N MET A 93 -4.06 15.16 2.85
CA MET A 93 -4.14 14.04 3.80
C MET A 93 -3.52 14.43 5.13
N VAL A 94 -2.32 15.03 5.09
CA VAL A 94 -1.61 15.47 6.30
C VAL A 94 -2.41 16.52 7.06
N LYS A 95 -2.98 17.50 6.37
CA LYS A 95 -3.80 18.54 7.00
C LYS A 95 -5.07 17.99 7.63
N ASN A 96 -5.71 16.99 7.00
CA ASN A 96 -6.92 16.36 7.54
C ASN A 96 -6.61 15.40 8.71
N ALA A 97 -5.39 14.88 8.80
CA ALA A 97 -4.94 14.05 9.91
C ALA A 97 -4.70 14.84 11.23
N TYR A 98 -4.91 16.14 11.23
CA TYR A 98 -4.68 17.03 12.38
C TYR A 98 -5.42 16.58 13.65
N TYR A 99 -6.64 16.08 13.50
CA TYR A 99 -7.49 15.69 14.64
C TYR A 99 -7.03 14.42 15.37
N ASN A 100 -6.11 13.65 14.80
CA ASN A 100 -5.68 12.33 15.34
C ASN A 100 -4.28 12.35 15.98
N ASN A 101 -3.73 13.51 16.28
CA ASN A 101 -2.36 13.70 16.80
C ASN A 101 -1.24 13.20 15.88
N LEU A 102 -1.57 12.48 14.80
CA LEU A 102 -0.59 11.97 13.83
C LEU A 102 0.02 13.09 12.98
N PHE A 103 -0.65 14.23 12.89
CA PHE A 103 -0.08 15.44 12.27
C PHE A 103 1.28 15.81 12.88
N ASN A 104 1.46 15.57 14.19
CA ASN A 104 2.70 15.86 14.88
C ASN A 104 3.92 15.06 14.38
N LEU A 105 3.70 13.95 13.66
CA LEU A 105 4.77 13.18 13.03
C LEU A 105 5.35 13.87 11.80
N PHE A 106 4.58 14.78 11.21
CA PHE A 106 4.98 15.48 9.98
C PHE A 106 5.69 16.78 10.28
N GLU A 107 6.55 17.18 9.37
CA GLU A 107 7.16 18.49 9.31
C GLU A 107 7.08 19.05 7.88
N LYS A 108 6.98 20.36 7.76
CA LYS A 108 6.96 21.00 6.48
C LYS A 108 8.38 21.28 6.01
N CYS A 109 8.76 20.70 4.90
CA CYS A 109 10.06 20.91 4.29
C CYS A 109 10.14 22.32 3.71
N HIS A 110 11.16 23.11 4.08
CA HIS A 110 11.36 24.48 3.61
C HIS A 110 11.79 24.58 2.15
N ILE A 111 12.34 23.50 1.58
CA ILE A 111 12.91 23.49 0.23
C ILE A 111 11.80 23.33 -0.82
N ASP A 112 10.95 22.30 -0.66
CA ASP A 112 9.92 21.92 -1.63
C ASP A 112 8.49 22.21 -1.13
N ASN A 113 8.37 22.80 0.05
CA ASN A 113 7.12 23.16 0.71
C ASN A 113 6.14 22.00 0.95
N LYS A 114 6.63 20.74 0.90
CA LYS A 114 5.85 19.52 1.12
C LYS A 114 5.95 19.04 2.57
N TYR A 115 4.91 18.35 3.02
CA TYR A 115 4.98 17.63 4.28
C TYR A 115 5.75 16.32 4.13
N LYS A 116 6.63 16.04 5.11
CA LYS A 116 7.42 14.81 5.23
C LYS A 116 7.34 14.30 6.65
N LEU A 117 7.43 13.00 6.84
CA LEU A 117 7.54 12.43 8.17
C LEU A 117 8.92 12.75 8.77
N ASN A 118 8.91 13.27 9.98
CA ASN A 118 10.15 13.55 10.71
C ASN A 118 10.68 12.28 11.37
N ILE A 119 11.73 11.71 10.80
CA ILE A 119 12.33 10.46 11.25
C ILE A 119 12.81 10.51 12.73
N VAL A 120 13.10 11.68 13.26
CA VAL A 120 13.49 11.86 14.68
C VAL A 120 12.33 11.56 15.62
N LYS A 121 11.09 11.70 15.14
CA LYS A 121 9.87 11.37 15.90
C LYS A 121 9.47 9.90 15.79
N CYS A 122 10.15 9.12 14.95
CA CYS A 122 9.93 7.69 14.85
C CYS A 122 10.48 6.97 16.10
N LYS A 123 9.72 6.04 16.66
CA LYS A 123 10.15 5.22 17.81
C LYS A 123 11.36 4.33 17.46
N ASN A 124 11.43 3.84 16.21
CA ASN A 124 12.46 2.93 15.73
C ASN A 124 13.12 3.43 14.44
N PRO A 125 13.84 4.58 14.47
CA PRO A 125 14.37 5.22 13.28
C PRO A 125 15.39 4.36 12.53
N ASP A 126 16.19 3.57 13.24
CA ASP A 126 17.20 2.71 12.62
C ASP A 126 16.58 1.56 11.86
N ARG A 127 15.48 1.01 12.33
CA ARG A 127 14.72 -0.02 11.62
C ARG A 127 14.18 0.52 10.30
N ILE A 128 13.65 1.74 10.29
CA ILE A 128 13.19 2.39 9.06
C ILE A 128 14.35 2.62 8.09
N LYS A 129 15.50 3.11 8.58
CA LYS A 129 16.68 3.36 7.74
C LYS A 129 17.22 2.08 7.11
N GLN A 130 17.29 0.99 7.88
CA GLN A 130 17.86 -0.30 7.45
C GLN A 130 16.88 -1.14 6.62
N SER A 131 15.57 -0.87 6.69
CA SER A 131 14.60 -1.63 5.92
C SER A 131 14.86 -1.47 4.42
N LEU A 132 14.80 -2.58 3.69
CA LEU A 132 14.78 -2.55 2.24
C LEU A 132 13.46 -1.91 1.79
N ILE A 133 13.55 -0.98 0.85
CA ILE A 133 12.38 -0.39 0.24
C ILE A 133 11.84 -1.31 -0.85
N TYR A 134 10.59 -1.11 -1.21
CA TYR A 134 9.94 -1.80 -2.31
C TYR A 134 10.81 -1.88 -3.58
N GLN A 135 11.44 -0.77 -3.96
CA GLN A 135 12.26 -0.67 -5.18
C GLN A 135 13.49 -1.58 -5.16
N ASP A 136 14.08 -1.84 -3.99
CA ASP A 136 15.24 -2.71 -3.88
C ASP A 136 14.89 -4.18 -4.08
N LYS A 137 13.63 -4.56 -3.85
CA LYS A 137 13.18 -5.94 -3.95
C LYS A 137 12.54 -6.30 -5.31
N ILE A 138 11.85 -5.36 -5.95
CA ILE A 138 11.18 -5.60 -7.24
C ILE A 138 11.90 -4.90 -8.41
N GLY A 139 12.42 -3.70 -8.20
CA GLY A 139 13.01 -2.87 -9.27
C GLY A 139 14.32 -3.38 -9.89
N GLY A 140 14.94 -4.42 -9.35
CA GLY A 140 16.22 -4.98 -9.79
C GLY A 140 16.12 -6.10 -10.85
N PHE A 141 14.94 -6.45 -11.32
CA PHE A 141 14.76 -7.59 -12.23
C PHE A 141 14.92 -7.21 -13.71
N ALA A 142 15.77 -7.97 -14.40
CA ALA A 142 16.11 -7.75 -15.80
C ALA A 142 14.99 -8.16 -16.80
N HIS A 143 13.95 -8.89 -16.35
CA HIS A 143 12.96 -9.43 -17.27
C HIS A 143 11.77 -8.48 -17.47
N PRO A 144 11.28 -8.27 -18.73
CA PRO A 144 10.17 -7.34 -19.01
C PRO A 144 8.87 -7.61 -18.23
N SER A 145 8.55 -8.87 -17.91
CA SER A 145 7.36 -9.24 -17.14
C SER A 145 7.38 -8.69 -15.72
N HIS A 146 8.56 -8.61 -15.09
CA HIS A 146 8.71 -8.04 -13.75
C HIS A 146 8.44 -6.54 -13.77
N LYS A 147 8.83 -5.86 -14.84
CA LYS A 147 8.59 -4.42 -15.01
C LYS A 147 7.08 -4.11 -15.08
N ILE A 148 6.32 -4.89 -15.83
CA ILE A 148 4.86 -4.70 -15.95
C ILE A 148 4.18 -4.99 -14.61
N PHE A 149 4.64 -6.03 -13.90
CA PHE A 149 4.14 -6.32 -12.54
C PHE A 149 4.47 -5.19 -11.57
N ASP A 150 5.70 -4.71 -11.57
CA ASP A 150 6.16 -3.57 -10.76
C ASP A 150 5.32 -2.32 -11.01
N ASP A 151 5.06 -2.01 -12.29
CA ASP A 151 4.23 -0.88 -12.71
C ASP A 151 2.80 -1.01 -12.17
N PHE A 152 2.20 -2.20 -12.31
CA PHE A 152 0.87 -2.48 -11.79
C PHE A 152 0.80 -2.34 -10.26
N VAL A 153 1.76 -2.91 -9.52
CA VAL A 153 1.77 -2.81 -8.05
C VAL A 153 1.94 -1.36 -7.60
N LYS A 154 2.81 -0.58 -8.25
CA LYS A 154 2.95 0.87 -7.98
C LYS A 154 1.67 1.65 -8.29
N TYR A 155 0.96 1.29 -9.35
CA TYR A 155 -0.30 1.92 -9.72
C TYR A 155 -1.37 1.76 -8.62
N ILE A 156 -1.49 0.56 -8.04
CA ILE A 156 -2.48 0.29 -6.98
C ILE A 156 -2.00 0.69 -5.59
N LEU A 157 -0.69 0.80 -5.33
CA LEU A 157 -0.10 1.29 -4.08
C LEU A 157 0.05 2.82 -4.07
N ASN A 158 -0.88 3.55 -4.65
CA ASN A 158 -0.88 5.00 -4.58
C ASN A 158 -1.32 5.46 -3.18
N ILE A 159 -0.48 6.26 -2.50
CA ILE A 159 -0.77 6.81 -1.17
C ILE A 159 -2.05 7.66 -1.20
N ASP A 160 -2.26 8.43 -2.28
CA ASP A 160 -3.45 9.24 -2.47
C ASP A 160 -4.64 8.36 -2.90
N PRO A 161 -5.64 8.09 -2.04
CA PRO A 161 -6.81 7.29 -2.42
C PRO A 161 -7.59 7.91 -3.58
N LYS A 162 -7.53 9.24 -3.78
CA LYS A 162 -8.17 9.90 -4.92
C LYS A 162 -7.53 9.54 -6.25
N LYS A 163 -6.25 9.18 -6.25
CA LYS A 163 -5.47 8.78 -7.43
C LYS A 163 -5.32 7.26 -7.56
N ARG A 164 -5.59 6.53 -6.47
CA ARG A 164 -5.57 5.07 -6.49
C ARG A 164 -6.72 4.56 -7.36
N PRO A 165 -6.47 3.57 -8.25
CA PRO A 165 -7.52 3.04 -9.12
C PRO A 165 -8.57 2.26 -8.32
N SER A 166 -9.79 2.27 -8.81
CA SER A 166 -10.81 1.27 -8.46
C SER A 166 -10.46 -0.09 -9.08
N ALA A 167 -11.12 -1.15 -8.63
CA ALA A 167 -10.92 -2.49 -9.21
C ALA A 167 -11.21 -2.52 -10.73
N SER A 168 -12.26 -1.82 -11.17
CA SER A 168 -12.62 -1.74 -12.60
C SER A 168 -11.60 -0.96 -13.44
N GLU A 169 -10.93 0.04 -12.86
CA GLU A 169 -9.84 0.76 -13.51
C GLU A 169 -8.56 -0.07 -13.52
N ALA A 170 -8.25 -0.75 -12.42
CA ALA A 170 -7.09 -1.62 -12.31
C ALA A 170 -7.11 -2.76 -13.33
N LEU A 171 -8.28 -3.36 -13.59
CA LEU A 171 -8.45 -4.42 -14.61
C LEU A 171 -8.12 -3.98 -16.04
N LYS A 172 -8.06 -2.68 -16.32
CA LYS A 172 -7.68 -2.14 -17.65
C LYS A 172 -6.16 -2.00 -17.81
N HIS A 173 -5.39 -2.22 -16.76
CA HIS A 173 -3.94 -2.10 -16.80
C HIS A 173 -3.31 -3.16 -17.71
N ASP A 174 -2.21 -2.81 -18.37
CA ASP A 174 -1.48 -3.68 -19.31
C ASP A 174 -1.04 -5.01 -18.68
N PHE A 175 -0.88 -5.07 -17.37
CA PHE A 175 -0.62 -6.30 -16.64
C PHE A 175 -1.60 -7.42 -16.97
N PHE A 176 -2.90 -7.11 -17.12
CA PHE A 176 -3.93 -8.11 -17.43
C PHE A 176 -4.01 -8.45 -18.92
N ASN A 177 -3.41 -7.62 -19.77
CA ASN A 177 -3.38 -7.82 -21.23
C ASN A 177 -2.11 -8.53 -21.70
N CYS A 178 -1.13 -8.72 -20.80
CA CYS A 178 0.13 -9.39 -21.14
C CYS A 178 -0.04 -10.89 -21.30
N ASN A 179 0.46 -11.41 -22.41
CA ASN A 179 0.64 -12.86 -22.57
C ASN A 179 1.97 -13.29 -21.93
N PHE A 180 1.92 -13.64 -20.66
CA PHE A 180 3.09 -14.10 -19.90
C PHE A 180 3.73 -15.39 -20.43
N GLN A 181 3.00 -16.17 -21.27
CA GLN A 181 3.55 -17.39 -21.89
C GLN A 181 4.67 -17.10 -22.91
N ASN A 182 4.67 -15.91 -23.49
CA ASN A 182 5.70 -15.48 -24.44
C ASN A 182 6.90 -14.78 -23.76
N LEU A 183 6.89 -14.72 -22.41
CA LEU A 183 7.87 -14.00 -21.63
C LEU A 183 8.75 -14.94 -20.77
N ILE A 184 8.55 -16.26 -20.91
CA ILE A 184 9.35 -17.33 -20.28
C ILE A 184 10.26 -17.96 -21.38
#